data_637c995da6028e08df307503002165ad
#
_entry.id   637c995da6028e08df307503002165ad
#
_cell.length_a   1.000
_cell.length_b   1.000
_cell.length_c   1.000
_cell.angle_alpha   90.00
_cell.angle_beta   90.00
_cell.angle_gamma   90.00
#
_symmetry.space_group_name_H-M   'P 1'
#
loop_
_entity.id
_entity.type
_entity.pdbx_description
1 polymer ?
#
loop_
_entity_poly.entity_id
_entity_poly.type
_entity_poly.pdbx_seq_one_letter_code
_entity_poly.pdbx_strand_id
1 'polypeptide(L)'
;AMPDNALPRSFEDFNEARKLGFLAAKEYKERGGKLAGCLCSYTPLEVIDAAGMAAIGLCGMSDEAIPDAETVLPKNLCPLIKGTYGFALTEKCPYTYFSDIIVGETTCDGKKKMYELLADLKDVHVLHLPQSQARSYAADIWHEEVKLFASELERRFGVRIDDGKLRDAARLRNRYRRALVRLYELQRSEPPAMRGV
;
A
#
# COMPACT_ATOMS: atom_id res chain seq x y z
N ALA A 1 -3.38 -17.62 -13.99
CA ALA A 1 -3.02 -18.70 -13.07
C ALA A 1 -1.54 -18.55 -12.77
N MET A 2 -1.16 -18.26 -11.54
CA MET A 2 0.25 -18.39 -11.14
C MET A 2 0.61 -19.87 -11.32
N PRO A 3 1.67 -20.18 -12.07
CA PRO A 3 2.10 -21.56 -12.15
C PRO A 3 2.62 -21.97 -10.78
N ASP A 4 2.24 -23.18 -10.41
CA ASP A 4 2.63 -23.90 -9.19
C ASP A 4 3.21 -23.08 -8.04
N ASN A 5 2.56 -23.16 -6.91
CA ASN A 5 2.83 -22.53 -5.60
C ASN A 5 4.25 -22.75 -5.03
N ALA A 6 5.29 -22.83 -5.85
CA ALA A 6 6.66 -22.90 -5.39
C ALA A 6 7.10 -21.52 -4.91
N LEU A 7 7.42 -21.43 -3.62
CA LEU A 7 7.99 -20.20 -3.03
C LEU A 7 9.33 -19.86 -3.70
N PRO A 8 9.63 -18.58 -3.93
CA PRO A 8 10.94 -18.16 -4.42
C PRO A 8 12.08 -18.71 -3.54
N ARG A 9 13.14 -19.19 -4.17
CA ARG A 9 14.29 -19.83 -3.49
C ARG A 9 15.60 -19.09 -3.73
N SER A 10 15.64 -18.21 -4.73
CA SER A 10 16.80 -17.40 -5.10
C SER A 10 16.43 -15.94 -5.32
N PHE A 11 17.44 -15.06 -5.46
CA PHE A 11 17.19 -13.65 -5.82
C PHE A 11 16.59 -13.51 -7.22
N GLU A 12 16.95 -14.41 -8.13
CA GLU A 12 16.39 -14.46 -9.47
C GLU A 12 14.90 -14.79 -9.42
N ASP A 13 14.51 -15.77 -8.60
CA ASP A 13 13.10 -16.13 -8.40
C ASP A 13 12.30 -14.97 -7.81
N PHE A 14 12.86 -14.20 -6.89
CA PHE A 14 12.20 -13.01 -6.34
C PHE A 14 12.05 -11.90 -7.39
N ASN A 15 13.06 -11.69 -8.23
CA ASN A 15 12.99 -10.73 -9.34
C ASN A 15 11.94 -11.13 -10.36
N GLU A 16 11.85 -12.42 -10.68
CA GLU A 16 10.83 -12.95 -11.57
C GLU A 16 9.43 -12.81 -10.96
N ALA A 17 9.26 -13.16 -9.68
CA ALA A 17 7.99 -12.97 -8.96
C ALA A 17 7.54 -11.49 -8.97
N ARG A 18 8.48 -10.54 -8.87
CA ARG A 18 8.19 -9.11 -8.98
C ARG A 18 7.69 -8.72 -10.37
N LYS A 19 8.31 -9.23 -11.44
CA LYS A 19 7.85 -9.00 -12.82
C LYS A 19 6.47 -9.61 -13.06
N LEU A 20 6.24 -10.84 -12.58
CA LEU A 20 4.93 -11.49 -12.63
C LEU A 20 3.87 -10.71 -11.86
N GLY A 21 4.26 -10.02 -10.78
CA GLY A 21 3.38 -9.14 -10.03
C GLY A 21 2.81 -7.99 -10.88
N PHE A 22 3.62 -7.41 -11.78
CA PHE A 22 3.15 -6.37 -12.70
C PHE A 22 2.13 -6.91 -13.71
N LEU A 23 2.39 -8.09 -14.27
CA LEU A 23 1.47 -8.75 -15.17
C LEU A 23 0.17 -9.12 -14.48
N ALA A 24 0.24 -9.64 -13.25
CA ALA A 24 -0.93 -9.98 -12.45
C ALA A 24 -1.79 -8.74 -12.14
N ALA A 25 -1.18 -7.59 -11.83
CA ALA A 25 -1.89 -6.34 -11.64
C ALA A 25 -2.62 -5.89 -12.92
N LYS A 26 -1.95 -5.98 -14.07
CA LYS A 26 -2.54 -5.68 -15.37
C LYS A 26 -3.73 -6.60 -15.66
N GLU A 27 -3.54 -7.92 -15.58
CA GLU A 27 -4.61 -8.91 -15.80
C GLU A 27 -5.80 -8.73 -14.86
N TYR A 28 -5.52 -8.36 -13.59
CA TYR A 28 -6.57 -8.07 -12.61
C TYR A 28 -7.40 -6.86 -13.06
N LYS A 29 -6.75 -5.82 -13.57
CA LYS A 29 -7.44 -4.64 -14.12
C LYS A 29 -8.25 -4.97 -15.38
N GLU A 30 -7.68 -5.74 -16.30
CA GLU A 30 -8.35 -6.15 -17.54
C GLU A 30 -9.64 -6.95 -17.28
N ARG A 31 -9.69 -7.68 -16.16
CA ARG A 31 -10.89 -8.37 -15.67
C ARG A 31 -11.87 -7.48 -14.89
N GLY A 32 -11.64 -6.17 -14.89
CA GLY A 32 -12.51 -5.20 -14.20
C GLY A 32 -12.20 -5.03 -12.70
N GLY A 33 -11.11 -5.62 -12.20
CA GLY A 33 -10.68 -5.48 -10.81
C GLY A 33 -10.32 -4.04 -10.46
N LYS A 34 -10.49 -3.67 -9.20
CA LYS A 34 -10.14 -2.35 -8.66
C LYS A 34 -8.93 -2.46 -7.74
N LEU A 35 -7.94 -1.56 -7.93
CA LEU A 35 -6.70 -1.52 -7.19
C LEU A 35 -6.62 -0.26 -6.31
N ALA A 36 -6.33 -0.46 -5.02
CA ALA A 36 -5.95 0.59 -4.10
C ALA A 36 -4.43 0.55 -3.90
N GLY A 37 -3.75 1.60 -4.32
CA GLY A 37 -2.32 1.78 -4.07
C GLY A 37 -2.09 2.35 -2.68
N CYS A 38 -1.35 1.65 -1.81
CA CYS A 38 -1.16 2.03 -0.41
C CYS A 38 0.25 2.56 -0.18
N LEU A 39 0.34 3.73 0.45
CA LEU A 39 1.59 4.34 0.88
C LEU A 39 1.72 4.23 2.40
N CYS A 40 2.74 3.51 2.87
CA CYS A 40 2.95 3.13 4.28
C CYS A 40 2.07 1.97 4.79
N SER A 41 1.96 1.81 6.12
CA SER A 41 1.53 0.56 6.73
C SER A 41 0.31 0.66 7.67
N TYR A 42 -0.24 1.86 7.86
CA TYR A 42 -1.41 2.04 8.73
C TYR A 42 -2.74 1.93 7.99
N THR A 43 -2.72 1.92 6.66
CA THR A 43 -3.94 1.76 5.86
C THR A 43 -4.70 0.49 6.28
N PRO A 44 -6.00 0.61 6.63
CA PRO A 44 -6.81 -0.53 7.04
C PRO A 44 -7.15 -1.41 5.83
N LEU A 45 -6.26 -2.35 5.51
CA LEU A 45 -6.39 -3.23 4.35
C LEU A 45 -7.68 -4.05 4.36
N GLU A 46 -8.24 -4.32 5.54
CA GLU A 46 -9.52 -5.00 5.71
C GLU A 46 -10.66 -4.23 5.06
N VAL A 47 -10.61 -2.91 5.09
CA VAL A 47 -11.63 -2.06 4.44
C VAL A 47 -11.55 -2.18 2.92
N ILE A 48 -10.33 -2.19 2.37
CA ILE A 48 -10.08 -2.39 0.93
C ILE A 48 -10.55 -3.77 0.48
N ASP A 49 -10.20 -4.82 1.23
CA ASP A 49 -10.65 -6.19 0.93
C ASP A 49 -12.18 -6.32 1.00
N ALA A 50 -12.81 -5.71 2.02
CA ALA A 50 -14.26 -5.71 2.19
C ALA A 50 -14.98 -4.95 1.05
N ALA A 51 -14.34 -3.97 0.45
CA ALA A 51 -14.81 -3.29 -0.76
C ALA A 51 -14.66 -4.15 -2.03
N GLY A 52 -14.07 -5.35 -1.94
CA GLY A 52 -13.81 -6.21 -3.10
C GLY A 52 -12.64 -5.72 -3.97
N MET A 53 -11.79 -4.87 -3.45
CA MET A 53 -10.62 -4.32 -4.12
C MET A 53 -9.35 -5.07 -3.71
N ALA A 54 -8.32 -5.00 -4.55
CA ALA A 54 -6.98 -5.46 -4.15
C ALA A 54 -6.12 -4.27 -3.69
N ALA A 55 -5.35 -4.48 -2.61
CA ALA A 55 -4.39 -3.53 -2.11
C ALA A 55 -2.99 -3.84 -2.64
N ILE A 56 -2.26 -2.81 -3.05
CA ILE A 56 -0.89 -2.94 -3.54
C ILE A 56 -0.01 -1.84 -2.90
N GLY A 57 1.19 -2.22 -2.45
CA GLY A 57 2.12 -1.26 -1.87
C GLY A 57 2.75 -0.37 -2.93
N LEU A 58 2.76 0.93 -2.68
CA LEU A 58 3.40 1.93 -3.53
C LEU A 58 4.56 2.58 -2.77
N CYS A 59 5.78 2.30 -3.18
CA CYS A 59 6.96 2.99 -2.69
C CYS A 59 7.96 3.13 -3.83
N GLY A 60 8.49 4.33 -4.04
CA GLY A 60 9.59 4.56 -4.98
C GLY A 60 10.84 3.82 -4.49
N MET A 61 11.18 2.71 -5.14
CA MET A 61 12.31 1.86 -4.75
C MET A 61 13.55 2.09 -5.62
N SER A 62 13.55 3.13 -6.44
CA SER A 62 14.65 3.52 -7.33
C SER A 62 14.77 5.03 -7.33
N ASP A 63 15.97 5.51 -7.58
CA ASP A 63 16.30 6.92 -7.73
C ASP A 63 16.12 7.44 -9.17
N GLU A 64 15.82 6.56 -10.12
CA GLU A 64 15.67 6.87 -11.54
C GLU A 64 14.72 8.05 -11.81
N ALA A 65 13.60 8.14 -11.09
CA ALA A 65 12.61 9.18 -11.28
C ALA A 65 12.80 10.42 -10.37
N ILE A 66 13.88 10.45 -9.56
CA ILE A 66 14.17 11.60 -8.68
C ILE A 66 14.42 12.89 -9.47
N PRO A 67 15.20 12.89 -10.58
CA PRO A 67 15.41 14.12 -11.37
C PRO A 67 14.12 14.74 -11.89
N ASP A 68 13.17 13.90 -12.32
CA ASP A 68 11.85 14.37 -12.78
C ASP A 68 11.05 14.99 -11.62
N ALA A 69 11.08 14.35 -10.45
CA ALA A 69 10.42 14.88 -9.25
C ALA A 69 11.02 16.22 -8.78
N GLU A 70 12.31 16.42 -8.93
CA GLU A 70 13.02 17.65 -8.52
C GLU A 70 12.70 18.86 -9.39
N THR A 71 11.97 18.69 -10.46
CA THR A 71 11.39 19.82 -11.21
C THR A 71 10.26 20.53 -10.43
N VAL A 72 9.66 19.82 -9.47
CA VAL A 72 8.54 20.29 -8.65
C VAL A 72 8.88 20.28 -7.16
N LEU A 73 9.55 19.22 -6.69
CA LEU A 73 9.89 19.03 -5.29
C LEU A 73 11.28 19.56 -4.94
N PRO A 74 11.49 20.07 -3.71
CA PRO A 74 12.80 20.52 -3.26
C PRO A 74 13.86 19.41 -3.30
N LYS A 75 15.08 19.75 -3.72
CA LYS A 75 16.22 18.79 -3.81
C LYS A 75 16.57 18.14 -2.49
N ASN A 76 16.42 18.85 -1.37
CA ASN A 76 16.70 18.38 -0.02
C ASN A 76 15.56 17.54 0.60
N LEU A 77 14.49 17.27 -0.15
CA LEU A 77 13.43 16.40 0.32
C LEU A 77 13.89 14.93 0.34
N CYS A 78 13.24 14.12 1.18
CA CYS A 78 13.50 12.68 1.32
C CYS A 78 13.50 11.97 -0.05
N PRO A 79 14.54 11.19 -0.38
CA PRO A 79 14.65 10.47 -1.66
C PRO A 79 13.46 9.53 -1.92
N LEU A 80 12.95 8.86 -0.89
CA LEU A 80 11.78 7.97 -1.02
C LEU A 80 10.54 8.74 -1.49
N ILE A 81 10.32 9.96 -0.98
CA ILE A 81 9.20 10.81 -1.38
C ILE A 81 9.39 11.26 -2.83
N LYS A 82 10.59 11.74 -3.17
CA LYS A 82 10.92 12.18 -4.53
C LYS A 82 10.78 11.02 -5.54
N GLY A 83 11.33 9.84 -5.22
CA GLY A 83 11.18 8.66 -6.07
C GLY A 83 9.71 8.28 -6.26
N THR A 84 8.92 8.24 -5.19
CA THR A 84 7.49 7.91 -5.26
C THR A 84 6.72 8.89 -6.15
N TYR A 85 6.93 10.19 -5.96
CA TYR A 85 6.28 11.22 -6.77
C TYR A 85 6.75 11.20 -8.23
N GLY A 86 8.06 11.06 -8.45
CA GLY A 86 8.64 11.00 -9.79
C GLY A 86 8.13 9.82 -10.62
N PHE A 87 7.97 8.66 -9.99
CA PHE A 87 7.34 7.51 -10.65
C PHE A 87 5.86 7.73 -10.99
N ALA A 88 5.14 8.49 -10.19
CA ALA A 88 3.76 8.89 -10.50
C ALA A 88 3.74 9.89 -11.65
N LEU A 89 4.60 10.92 -11.59
CA LEU A 89 4.69 11.99 -12.59
C LEU A 89 5.07 11.46 -13.99
N THR A 90 5.97 10.48 -14.05
CA THR A 90 6.48 9.90 -15.30
C THR A 90 5.71 8.68 -15.75
N GLU A 91 4.71 8.22 -14.98
CA GLU A 91 3.91 7.00 -15.24
C GLU A 91 4.76 5.72 -15.39
N LYS A 92 6.00 5.73 -14.92
CA LYS A 92 6.93 4.59 -15.04
C LYS A 92 6.64 3.45 -14.07
N CYS A 93 5.85 3.68 -13.01
CA CYS A 93 5.47 2.64 -12.07
C CYS A 93 4.13 2.00 -12.47
N PRO A 94 4.11 0.74 -12.92
CA PRO A 94 2.87 0.07 -13.30
C PRO A 94 1.85 0.01 -12.17
N TYR A 95 2.30 -0.14 -10.93
CA TYR A 95 1.40 -0.19 -9.77
C TYR A 95 0.70 1.14 -9.52
N THR A 96 1.43 2.25 -9.58
CA THR A 96 0.83 3.59 -9.51
C THR A 96 -0.09 3.84 -10.69
N TYR A 97 0.33 3.45 -11.89
CA TYR A 97 -0.46 3.61 -13.12
C TYR A 97 -1.81 2.88 -13.04
N PHE A 98 -1.81 1.62 -12.59
CA PHE A 98 -3.03 0.80 -12.50
C PHE A 98 -3.89 1.07 -11.26
N SER A 99 -3.41 1.81 -10.26
CA SER A 99 -4.20 2.14 -9.08
C SER A 99 -5.39 3.03 -9.44
N ASP A 100 -6.59 2.63 -8.98
CA ASP A 100 -7.82 3.42 -9.12
C ASP A 100 -7.93 4.49 -8.04
N ILE A 101 -7.28 4.28 -6.90
CA ILE A 101 -7.15 5.23 -5.81
C ILE A 101 -5.80 5.01 -5.11
N ILE A 102 -5.17 6.09 -4.68
CA ILE A 102 -3.99 6.03 -3.82
C ILE A 102 -4.42 6.37 -2.40
N VAL A 103 -4.04 5.54 -1.45
CA VAL A 103 -4.30 5.76 -0.03
C VAL A 103 -2.99 6.12 0.65
N GLY A 104 -2.96 7.30 1.24
CA GLY A 104 -1.83 7.82 1.99
C GLY A 104 -2.17 8.08 3.45
N GLU A 105 -1.16 8.24 4.28
CA GLU A 105 -1.30 8.46 5.72
C GLU A 105 -0.42 9.62 6.16
N THR A 106 -0.87 10.39 7.14
CA THR A 106 -0.14 11.57 7.64
C THR A 106 1.06 11.20 8.51
N THR A 107 1.92 10.29 8.03
CA THR A 107 3.08 9.76 8.74
C THR A 107 4.26 10.71 8.82
N CYS A 108 4.43 11.60 7.85
CA CYS A 108 5.46 12.64 7.88
C CYS A 108 5.07 13.86 7.04
N ASP A 109 5.67 15.01 7.33
CA ASP A 109 5.29 16.29 6.70
C ASP A 109 5.59 16.33 5.20
N GLY A 110 6.70 15.73 4.78
CA GLY A 110 7.04 15.64 3.36
C GLY A 110 6.01 14.85 2.55
N LYS A 111 5.47 13.76 3.11
CA LYS A 111 4.39 13.01 2.47
C LYS A 111 3.10 13.80 2.38
N LYS A 112 2.71 14.49 3.46
CA LYS A 112 1.50 15.34 3.44
C LYS A 112 1.53 16.30 2.25
N LYS A 113 2.68 16.96 2.02
CA LYS A 113 2.84 17.88 0.90
C LYS A 113 2.91 17.17 -0.46
N MET A 114 3.56 16.01 -0.52
CA MET A 114 3.54 15.19 -1.73
C MET A 114 2.12 14.77 -2.11
N TYR A 115 1.24 14.46 -1.15
CA TYR A 115 -0.14 14.07 -1.46
C TYR A 115 -0.94 15.17 -2.13
N GLU A 116 -0.72 16.43 -1.77
CA GLU A 116 -1.36 17.58 -2.43
C GLU A 116 -1.03 17.59 -3.93
N LEU A 117 0.26 17.44 -4.26
CA LEU A 117 0.71 17.38 -5.65
C LEU A 117 0.32 16.08 -6.37
N LEU A 118 0.31 14.97 -5.65
CA LEU A 118 -0.08 13.68 -6.21
C LEU A 118 -1.57 13.65 -6.57
N ALA A 119 -2.39 14.42 -5.84
CA ALA A 119 -3.82 14.55 -6.13
C ALA A 119 -4.13 15.21 -7.48
N ASP A 120 -3.19 15.96 -8.04
CA ASP A 120 -3.30 16.51 -9.39
C ASP A 120 -3.09 15.42 -10.48
N LEU A 121 -2.46 14.31 -10.12
CA LEU A 121 -2.12 13.22 -11.04
C LEU A 121 -3.04 12.01 -10.89
N LYS A 122 -3.48 11.72 -9.67
CA LYS A 122 -4.24 10.52 -9.31
C LYS A 122 -5.26 10.84 -8.22
N ASP A 123 -6.30 10.04 -8.14
CA ASP A 123 -7.22 10.07 -7.00
C ASP A 123 -6.50 9.67 -5.71
N VAL A 124 -6.44 10.56 -4.74
CA VAL A 124 -5.77 10.36 -3.45
C VAL A 124 -6.76 10.47 -2.31
N HIS A 125 -6.72 9.53 -1.40
CA HIS A 125 -7.38 9.59 -0.09
C HIS A 125 -6.32 9.60 1.01
N VAL A 126 -6.40 10.57 1.90
CA VAL A 126 -5.42 10.72 3.00
C VAL A 126 -6.07 10.43 4.33
N LEU A 127 -5.56 9.42 5.03
CA LEU A 127 -5.96 9.06 6.39
C LEU A 127 -5.18 9.91 7.40
N HIS A 128 -5.87 10.57 8.30
CA HIS A 128 -5.27 11.37 9.35
C HIS A 128 -4.92 10.49 10.55
N LEU A 129 -3.62 10.38 10.84
CA LEU A 129 -3.15 9.73 12.05
C LEU A 129 -3.18 10.69 13.23
N PRO A 130 -3.62 10.25 14.43
CA PRO A 130 -3.46 11.03 15.64
C PRO A 130 -1.99 11.36 15.90
N GLN A 131 -1.69 12.60 16.28
CA GLN A 131 -0.32 13.04 16.57
C GLN A 131 0.34 12.24 17.71
N SER A 132 -0.47 11.72 18.63
CA SER A 132 0.00 10.93 19.76
C SER A 132 -1.02 9.87 20.14
N GLN A 133 -0.55 8.64 20.30
CA GLN A 133 -1.37 7.52 20.77
C GLN A 133 -1.82 7.70 22.24
N ALA A 134 -1.10 8.51 23.02
CA ALA A 134 -1.39 8.74 24.43
C ALA A 134 -2.59 9.69 24.68
N ARG A 135 -3.13 10.32 23.66
CA ARG A 135 -4.29 11.19 23.82
C ARG A 135 -5.57 10.37 23.98
N SER A 136 -6.44 10.76 24.91
CA SER A 136 -7.70 10.06 25.19
C SER A 136 -8.61 9.93 23.96
N TYR A 137 -8.55 10.87 23.05
CA TYR A 137 -9.34 10.92 21.82
C TYR A 137 -8.66 10.25 20.60
N ALA A 138 -7.44 9.70 20.74
CA ALA A 138 -6.68 9.17 19.59
C ALA A 138 -7.40 8.01 18.91
N ALA A 139 -7.98 7.10 19.67
CA ALA A 139 -8.73 5.97 19.15
C ALA A 139 -10.01 6.42 18.41
N ASP A 140 -10.68 7.44 18.92
CA ASP A 140 -11.90 7.98 18.31
C ASP A 140 -11.61 8.64 16.97
N ILE A 141 -10.55 9.45 16.89
CA ILE A 141 -10.08 10.04 15.61
C ILE A 141 -9.81 8.93 14.59
N TRP A 142 -9.01 7.93 14.99
CA TRP A 142 -8.68 6.85 14.06
C TRP A 142 -9.91 6.06 13.63
N HIS A 143 -10.84 5.80 14.52
CA HIS A 143 -12.09 5.11 14.19
C HIS A 143 -12.93 5.90 13.18
N GLU A 144 -13.04 7.22 13.34
CA GLU A 144 -13.76 8.06 12.39
C GLU A 144 -13.05 8.11 11.01
N GLU A 145 -11.72 8.18 10.98
CA GLU A 145 -10.96 8.12 9.72
C GLU A 145 -11.20 6.80 8.96
N VAL A 146 -11.25 5.67 9.67
CA VAL A 146 -11.54 4.37 9.06
C VAL A 146 -12.97 4.33 8.49
N LYS A 147 -13.95 4.90 9.18
CA LYS A 147 -15.34 5.02 8.69
C LYS A 147 -15.44 5.92 7.47
N LEU A 148 -14.78 7.08 7.50
CA LEU A 148 -14.74 7.99 6.36
C LEU A 148 -14.11 7.32 5.14
N PHE A 149 -13.04 6.57 5.33
CA PHE A 149 -12.41 5.81 4.26
C PHE A 149 -13.35 4.75 3.69
N ALA A 150 -14.04 3.98 4.53
CA ALA A 150 -15.02 2.99 4.08
C ALA A 150 -16.13 3.66 3.25
N SER A 151 -16.70 4.75 3.75
CA SER A 151 -17.74 5.52 3.04
C SER A 151 -17.25 6.09 1.71
N GLU A 152 -15.98 6.52 1.65
CA GLU A 152 -15.38 7.02 0.41
C GLU A 152 -15.22 5.92 -0.63
N LEU A 153 -14.80 4.71 -0.25
CA LEU A 153 -14.74 3.57 -1.16
C LEU A 153 -16.13 3.17 -1.66
N GLU A 154 -17.13 3.14 -0.77
CA GLU A 154 -18.52 2.86 -1.16
C GLU A 154 -19.04 3.88 -2.19
N ARG A 155 -18.81 5.17 -1.92
CA ARG A 155 -19.26 6.26 -2.80
C ARG A 155 -18.57 6.22 -4.16
N ARG A 156 -17.24 6.03 -4.19
CA ARG A 156 -16.44 6.07 -5.44
C ARG A 156 -16.66 4.87 -6.33
N PHE A 157 -16.76 3.70 -5.74
CA PHE A 157 -16.77 2.44 -6.49
C PHE A 157 -18.13 1.76 -6.56
N GLY A 158 -19.17 2.36 -5.95
CA GLY A 158 -20.51 1.82 -5.97
C GLY A 158 -20.63 0.46 -5.25
N VAL A 159 -19.77 0.21 -4.26
CA VAL A 159 -19.73 -1.02 -3.49
C VAL A 159 -20.38 -0.81 -2.13
N ARG A 160 -20.74 -1.91 -1.45
CA ARG A 160 -21.23 -1.89 -0.07
C ARG A 160 -20.28 -2.67 0.82
N ILE A 161 -19.85 -2.04 1.90
CA ILE A 161 -19.02 -2.61 2.95
C ILE A 161 -19.91 -2.90 4.15
N ASP A 162 -20.07 -4.18 4.48
CA ASP A 162 -20.87 -4.63 5.63
C ASP A 162 -20.02 -5.42 6.61
N ASP A 163 -20.58 -5.67 7.80
CA ASP A 163 -19.91 -6.39 8.89
C ASP A 163 -19.47 -7.81 8.50
N GLY A 164 -20.18 -8.46 7.59
CA GLY A 164 -19.84 -9.80 7.10
C GLY A 164 -18.55 -9.76 6.32
N LYS A 165 -18.49 -8.87 5.33
CA LYS A 165 -17.29 -8.64 4.51
C LYS A 165 -16.09 -8.19 5.33
N LEU A 166 -16.30 -7.29 6.31
CA LEU A 166 -15.21 -6.86 7.21
C LEU A 166 -14.69 -8.01 8.06
N ARG A 167 -15.55 -8.87 8.60
CA ARG A 167 -15.12 -10.07 9.34
C ARG A 167 -14.34 -11.05 8.47
N ASP A 168 -14.75 -11.27 7.24
CA ASP A 168 -14.04 -12.17 6.33
C ASP A 168 -12.70 -11.59 5.90
N ALA A 169 -12.63 -10.31 5.62
CA ALA A 169 -11.39 -9.58 5.36
C ALA A 169 -10.44 -9.67 6.57
N ALA A 170 -10.93 -9.45 7.78
CA ALA A 170 -10.15 -9.59 9.02
C ALA A 170 -9.60 -11.02 9.20
N ARG A 171 -10.41 -12.05 8.93
CA ARG A 171 -9.96 -13.45 8.97
C ARG A 171 -8.84 -13.72 7.96
N LEU A 172 -8.98 -13.20 6.73
CA LEU A 172 -7.96 -13.31 5.69
C LEU A 172 -6.65 -12.65 6.13
N ARG A 173 -6.71 -11.37 6.56
CA ARG A 173 -5.52 -10.61 6.98
C ARG A 173 -4.86 -11.21 8.24
N ASN A 174 -5.64 -11.77 9.15
CA ASN A 174 -5.10 -12.46 10.32
C ASN A 174 -4.36 -13.76 9.98
N ARG A 175 -4.73 -14.47 8.90
CA ARG A 175 -3.90 -15.58 8.40
C ARG A 175 -2.52 -15.11 7.95
N TYR A 176 -2.47 -14.00 7.22
CA TYR A 176 -1.23 -13.37 6.78
C TYR A 176 -0.38 -12.91 7.97
N ARG A 177 -0.99 -12.20 8.93
CA ARG A 177 -0.29 -11.73 10.15
C ARG A 177 0.30 -12.89 10.95
N ARG A 178 -0.43 -13.99 11.09
CA ARG A 178 0.09 -15.21 11.76
C ARG A 178 1.28 -15.81 11.01
N ALA A 179 1.29 -15.80 9.69
CA ALA A 179 2.44 -16.27 8.92
C ALA A 179 3.67 -15.39 9.14
N LEU A 180 3.50 -14.05 9.18
CA LEU A 180 4.58 -13.13 9.51
C LEU A 180 5.11 -13.32 10.93
N VAL A 181 4.24 -13.51 11.93
CA VAL A 181 4.65 -13.78 13.31
C VAL A 181 5.53 -15.05 13.37
N ARG A 182 5.13 -16.11 12.67
CA ARG A 182 5.96 -17.34 12.61
C ARG A 182 7.33 -17.09 11.96
N LEU A 183 7.39 -16.24 10.93
CA LEU A 183 8.65 -15.85 10.31
C LEU A 183 9.56 -15.13 11.32
N TYR A 184 9.01 -14.19 12.09
CA TYR A 184 9.76 -13.50 13.15
C TYR A 184 10.18 -14.44 14.28
N GLU A 185 9.36 -15.43 14.63
CA GLU A 185 9.70 -16.44 15.63
C GLU A 185 10.92 -17.30 15.19
N LEU A 186 11.02 -17.62 13.89
CA LEU A 186 12.19 -18.33 13.36
C LEU A 186 13.49 -17.52 13.53
N GLN A 187 13.43 -16.19 13.49
CA GLN A 187 14.61 -15.34 13.70
C GLN A 187 15.08 -15.31 15.17
N ARG A 188 14.24 -15.74 16.11
CA ARG A 188 14.56 -15.78 17.55
C ARG A 188 15.26 -17.07 17.98
N SER A 189 15.38 -18.05 17.09
CA SER A 189 16.07 -19.33 17.41
C SER A 189 17.57 -19.11 17.62
N GLU A 190 18.20 -19.93 18.48
CA GLU A 190 19.63 -19.92 18.72
C GLU A 190 20.21 -21.30 18.37
N PRO A 191 21.06 -21.45 17.34
CA PRO A 191 21.43 -20.38 16.38
C PRO A 191 20.25 -19.93 15.50
N PRO A 192 20.31 -18.70 14.94
CA PRO A 192 19.23 -18.20 14.10
C PRO A 192 18.98 -19.11 12.89
N ALA A 193 17.72 -19.49 12.66
CA ALA A 193 17.33 -20.33 11.52
C ALA A 193 17.41 -19.59 10.18
N MET A 194 17.40 -18.24 10.21
CA MET A 194 17.53 -17.39 9.04
C MET A 194 18.69 -16.42 9.23
N ARG A 195 19.53 -16.29 8.21
CA ARG A 195 20.53 -15.24 8.13
C ARG A 195 19.85 -13.99 7.56
N GLY A 196 20.17 -12.84 8.13
CA GLY A 196 19.86 -11.56 7.46
C GLY A 196 20.63 -11.50 6.15
N VAL A 197 19.97 -11.17 5.08
CA VAL A 197 20.59 -11.02 3.76
C VAL A 197 21.14 -9.63 3.64
#